data_33a44dbdd76af1e15ee6e2c19bf14d20
#
_entry.id   33a44dbdd76af1e15ee6e2c19bf14d20
#
_cell.length_a   1.000
_cell.length_b   1.000
_cell.length_c   1.000
_cell.angle_alpha   90.00
_cell.angle_beta   90.00
_cell.angle_gamma   90.00
#
_symmetry.space_group_name_H-M   'P 1'
#
loop_
_entity.id
_entity.type
_entity.pdbx_description
1 polymer ?
#
loop_
_entity_poly.entity_id
_entity_poly.type
_entity_poly.pdbx_seq_one_letter_code
_entity_poly.pdbx_strand_id
1 'polypeptide(L)'
;PYSILPLVIGIGFGLYRINFQSSLIKIFLSGWFLGFGWFSFGLYWIGSAFFMTDTYHVILMPVAIILLPSLLAVFWGSACVCAKLINRNTKFSILYIIVFLSLFEYLRAHLFTGFPWLMPSMIFASNVYLIQVFSFIGSFSTNIIVLTLSILPFIFFSNFKAKNVVSLILLIPIAILLFCGILRYSNKSFLKNTEQLVTIVQPNIKQKNKWILKNREQHLNNLIELSIKYRNSLNNKNRIIIWPETSFEGSIPKEKKLLSNISEKILKNKNTTLILGLLRTYENKVFNSLVFLNSKGDIIHIYDKTKLV
;
A
#
# COMPACT_ATOMS: atom_id res chain seq x y z
N PRO A 1 10.46 -9.96 -8.38
CA PRO A 1 11.47 -9.02 -8.88
C PRO A 1 11.59 -9.04 -10.41
N TYR A 2 11.46 -10.21 -11.08
CA TYR A 2 11.63 -10.35 -12.54
C TYR A 2 10.48 -9.75 -13.38
N SER A 3 9.33 -9.47 -12.80
CA SER A 3 8.17 -8.87 -13.47
C SER A 3 8.25 -7.36 -13.66
N ILE A 4 9.20 -6.69 -12.99
CA ILE A 4 9.35 -5.23 -13.07
C ILE A 4 9.70 -4.77 -14.48
N LEU A 5 10.66 -5.41 -15.12
CA LEU A 5 11.18 -5.01 -16.41
C LEU A 5 10.11 -5.08 -17.53
N PRO A 6 9.37 -6.20 -17.70
CA PRO A 6 8.28 -6.26 -18.67
C PRO A 6 7.18 -5.22 -18.43
N LEU A 7 6.83 -4.97 -17.15
CA LEU A 7 5.81 -3.96 -16.78
C LEU A 7 6.25 -2.55 -17.16
N VAL A 8 7.49 -2.18 -16.82
CA VAL A 8 8.07 -0.87 -17.16
C VAL A 8 8.13 -0.68 -18.67
N ILE A 9 8.59 -1.68 -19.42
CA ILE A 9 8.64 -1.64 -20.89
C ILE A 9 7.22 -1.53 -21.48
N GLY A 10 6.26 -2.29 -20.97
CA GLY A 10 4.88 -2.25 -21.47
C GLY A 10 4.22 -0.89 -21.28
N ILE A 11 4.35 -0.27 -20.10
CA ILE A 11 3.88 1.10 -19.86
C ILE A 11 4.56 2.07 -20.80
N GLY A 12 5.89 2.03 -20.87
CA GLY A 12 6.67 2.93 -21.72
C GLY A 12 6.29 2.85 -23.20
N PHE A 13 6.11 1.63 -23.73
CA PHE A 13 5.65 1.43 -25.10
C PHE A 13 4.24 2.01 -25.31
N GLY A 14 3.31 1.74 -24.41
CA GLY A 14 1.94 2.26 -24.50
C GLY A 14 1.92 3.79 -24.53
N LEU A 15 2.60 4.43 -23.59
CA LEU A 15 2.68 5.89 -23.51
C LEU A 15 3.39 6.49 -24.72
N TYR A 16 4.46 5.86 -25.21
CA TYR A 16 5.14 6.27 -26.42
C TYR A 16 4.21 6.24 -27.65
N ARG A 17 3.42 5.19 -27.80
CA ARG A 17 2.43 5.07 -28.90
C ARG A 17 1.34 6.13 -28.81
N ILE A 18 0.83 6.42 -27.62
CA ILE A 18 -0.18 7.45 -27.36
C ILE A 18 0.33 8.83 -27.80
N ASN A 19 1.62 9.11 -27.62
CA ASN A 19 2.22 10.39 -27.98
C ASN A 19 2.02 10.77 -29.46
N PHE A 20 1.94 9.82 -30.36
CA PHE A 20 1.78 10.04 -31.80
C PHE A 20 0.33 10.10 -32.27
N GLN A 21 -0.63 9.91 -31.39
CA GLN A 21 -2.04 9.98 -31.75
C GLN A 21 -2.52 11.44 -31.79
N SER A 22 -3.45 11.73 -32.70
CA SER A 22 -4.02 13.07 -32.91
C SER A 22 -5.50 13.15 -32.42
N SER A 23 -6.25 12.07 -32.54
CA SER A 23 -7.66 12.03 -32.13
C SER A 23 -7.78 11.90 -30.60
N LEU A 24 -8.48 12.83 -29.95
CA LEU A 24 -8.69 12.82 -28.49
C LEU A 24 -9.39 11.54 -28.01
N ILE A 25 -10.34 11.02 -28.80
CA ILE A 25 -11.03 9.77 -28.48
C ILE A 25 -10.04 8.60 -28.49
N LYS A 26 -9.19 8.50 -29.52
CA LYS A 26 -8.17 7.45 -29.60
C LYS A 26 -7.15 7.58 -28.47
N ILE A 27 -6.76 8.80 -28.11
CA ILE A 27 -5.85 9.07 -26.98
C ILE A 27 -6.48 8.60 -25.67
N PHE A 28 -7.75 8.98 -25.42
CA PHE A 28 -8.49 8.53 -24.23
C PHE A 28 -8.57 7.00 -24.17
N LEU A 29 -9.04 6.37 -25.24
CA LEU A 29 -9.20 4.91 -25.28
C LEU A 29 -7.88 4.18 -25.09
N SER A 30 -6.79 4.66 -25.73
CA SER A 30 -5.47 4.03 -25.57
C SER A 30 -4.94 4.16 -24.14
N GLY A 31 -5.09 5.34 -23.52
CA GLY A 31 -4.75 5.54 -22.11
C GLY A 31 -5.64 4.71 -21.18
N TRP A 32 -6.93 4.64 -21.49
CA TRP A 32 -7.88 3.81 -20.75
C TRP A 32 -7.55 2.31 -20.86
N PHE A 33 -7.30 1.78 -22.03
CA PHE A 33 -6.91 0.37 -22.21
C PHE A 33 -5.59 0.04 -21.52
N LEU A 34 -4.61 0.95 -21.55
CA LEU A 34 -3.35 0.78 -20.84
C LEU A 34 -3.59 0.70 -19.31
N GLY A 35 -4.40 1.62 -18.78
CA GLY A 35 -4.80 1.63 -17.38
C GLY A 35 -5.66 0.42 -17.01
N PHE A 36 -6.63 0.05 -17.85
CA PHE A 36 -7.48 -1.11 -17.64
C PHE A 36 -6.64 -2.39 -17.53
N GLY A 37 -5.70 -2.61 -18.44
CA GLY A 37 -4.78 -3.74 -18.35
C GLY A 37 -3.97 -3.71 -17.07
N TRP A 38 -3.38 -2.55 -16.72
CA TRP A 38 -2.61 -2.38 -15.49
C TRP A 38 -3.42 -2.75 -14.23
N PHE A 39 -4.62 -2.20 -14.09
CA PHE A 39 -5.46 -2.44 -12.92
C PHE A 39 -6.09 -3.84 -12.91
N SER A 40 -6.48 -4.38 -14.05
CA SER A 40 -7.05 -5.73 -14.12
C SER A 40 -6.05 -6.80 -13.65
N PHE A 41 -4.80 -6.73 -14.15
CA PHE A 41 -3.76 -7.68 -13.72
C PHE A 41 -3.30 -7.45 -12.28
N GLY A 42 -3.30 -6.23 -11.80
CA GLY A 42 -2.84 -5.94 -10.45
C GLY A 42 -3.90 -6.13 -9.36
N LEU A 43 -5.20 -6.04 -9.69
CA LEU A 43 -6.32 -6.10 -8.75
C LEU A 43 -7.15 -7.39 -8.83
N TYR A 44 -6.76 -8.38 -9.66
CA TYR A 44 -7.52 -9.63 -9.81
C TYR A 44 -7.79 -10.34 -8.48
N TRP A 45 -6.89 -10.19 -7.52
CA TRP A 45 -6.99 -10.79 -6.19
C TRP A 45 -8.17 -10.26 -5.36
N ILE A 46 -8.73 -9.08 -5.69
CA ILE A 46 -9.94 -8.54 -5.03
C ILE A 46 -11.12 -9.50 -5.21
N GLY A 47 -11.14 -10.25 -6.32
CA GLY A 47 -12.13 -11.29 -6.53
C GLY A 47 -12.15 -12.35 -5.43
N SER A 48 -11.04 -12.59 -4.72
CA SER A 48 -10.99 -13.54 -3.61
C SER A 48 -11.88 -13.15 -2.43
N ALA A 49 -12.18 -11.87 -2.26
CA ALA A 49 -13.06 -11.38 -1.21
C ALA A 49 -14.50 -11.91 -1.34
N PHE A 50 -14.96 -12.14 -2.56
CA PHE A 50 -16.31 -12.66 -2.84
C PHE A 50 -16.50 -14.13 -2.43
N PHE A 51 -15.42 -14.87 -2.23
CA PHE A 51 -15.47 -16.25 -1.72
C PHE A 51 -15.46 -16.34 -0.18
N MET A 52 -15.39 -15.19 0.51
CA MET A 52 -15.38 -15.14 1.98
C MET A 52 -16.78 -15.03 2.59
N THR A 53 -17.75 -14.64 1.80
CA THR A 53 -19.15 -14.45 2.18
C THR A 53 -20.03 -15.49 1.50
N ASP A 54 -21.34 -15.45 1.74
CA ASP A 54 -22.31 -16.38 1.22
C ASP A 54 -22.31 -16.43 -0.32
N THR A 55 -22.77 -17.57 -0.87
CA THR A 55 -22.69 -17.95 -2.30
C THR A 55 -23.25 -16.92 -3.28
N TYR A 56 -24.21 -16.09 -2.86
CA TYR A 56 -24.83 -15.07 -3.71
C TYR A 56 -23.87 -13.95 -4.16
N HIS A 57 -22.89 -13.61 -3.32
CA HIS A 57 -21.93 -12.55 -3.65
C HIS A 57 -20.94 -12.98 -4.75
N VAL A 58 -20.71 -14.28 -4.92
CA VAL A 58 -19.80 -14.81 -5.96
C VAL A 58 -20.29 -14.43 -7.36
N ILE A 59 -21.61 -14.30 -7.58
CA ILE A 59 -22.18 -13.90 -8.88
C ILE A 59 -21.75 -12.47 -9.27
N LEU A 60 -21.51 -11.59 -8.28
CA LEU A 60 -21.07 -10.21 -8.52
C LEU A 60 -19.56 -10.10 -8.78
N MET A 61 -18.78 -11.14 -8.52
CA MET A 61 -17.32 -11.14 -8.67
C MET A 61 -16.86 -10.73 -10.08
N PRO A 62 -17.36 -11.31 -11.19
CA PRO A 62 -16.94 -10.93 -12.54
C PRO A 62 -17.20 -9.44 -12.83
N VAL A 63 -18.34 -8.92 -12.36
CA VAL A 63 -18.66 -7.49 -12.51
C VAL A 63 -17.69 -6.61 -11.74
N ALA A 64 -17.38 -6.96 -10.51
CA ALA A 64 -16.44 -6.18 -9.68
C ALA A 64 -15.02 -6.16 -10.26
N ILE A 65 -14.53 -7.34 -10.75
CA ILE A 65 -13.19 -7.47 -11.35
C ILE A 65 -13.05 -6.67 -12.66
N ILE A 66 -14.15 -6.46 -13.39
CA ILE A 66 -14.12 -5.68 -14.63
C ILE A 66 -14.43 -4.21 -14.35
N LEU A 67 -15.45 -3.92 -13.55
CA LEU A 67 -15.93 -2.56 -13.32
C LEU A 67 -14.91 -1.70 -12.57
N LEU A 68 -14.32 -2.22 -11.49
CA LEU A 68 -13.34 -1.45 -10.72
C LEU A 68 -12.12 -1.04 -11.55
N PRO A 69 -11.40 -1.94 -12.26
CA PRO A 69 -10.33 -1.54 -13.17
C PRO A 69 -10.79 -0.58 -14.26
N SER A 70 -12.01 -0.76 -14.80
CA SER A 70 -12.56 0.13 -15.82
C SER A 70 -12.73 1.57 -15.32
N LEU A 71 -13.26 1.74 -14.11
CA LEU A 71 -13.42 3.05 -13.46
C LEU A 71 -12.07 3.70 -13.15
N LEU A 72 -11.12 2.93 -12.61
CA LEU A 72 -9.78 3.43 -12.32
C LEU A 72 -9.03 3.84 -13.60
N ALA A 73 -9.22 3.11 -14.69
CA ALA A 73 -8.61 3.40 -15.99
C ALA A 73 -9.07 4.73 -16.60
N VAL A 74 -10.26 5.25 -16.22
CA VAL A 74 -10.73 6.57 -16.64
C VAL A 74 -9.72 7.67 -16.27
N PHE A 75 -9.07 7.55 -15.11
CA PHE A 75 -8.03 8.51 -14.71
C PHE A 75 -6.86 8.51 -15.69
N TRP A 76 -6.41 7.37 -16.18
CA TRP A 76 -5.30 7.28 -17.14
C TRP A 76 -5.69 7.81 -18.53
N GLY A 77 -6.89 7.46 -18.99
CA GLY A 77 -7.43 8.01 -20.23
C GLY A 77 -7.54 9.53 -20.20
N SER A 78 -8.11 10.07 -19.11
CA SER A 78 -8.27 11.51 -18.90
C SER A 78 -6.93 12.23 -18.78
N ALA A 79 -5.96 11.66 -18.09
CA ALA A 79 -4.61 12.20 -17.98
C ALA A 79 -3.96 12.38 -19.36
N CYS A 80 -4.06 11.37 -20.23
CA CYS A 80 -3.51 11.43 -21.59
C CYS A 80 -4.20 12.52 -22.45
N VAL A 81 -5.51 12.68 -22.32
CA VAL A 81 -6.26 13.73 -23.02
C VAL A 81 -5.85 15.12 -22.51
N CYS A 82 -5.83 15.33 -21.20
CA CYS A 82 -5.43 16.61 -20.61
C CYS A 82 -4.01 17.02 -21.02
N ALA A 83 -3.08 16.08 -20.99
CA ALA A 83 -1.70 16.30 -21.48
C ALA A 83 -1.68 16.77 -22.93
N LYS A 84 -2.50 16.17 -23.79
CA LYS A 84 -2.53 16.50 -25.22
C LYS A 84 -3.26 17.81 -25.52
N LEU A 85 -4.26 18.17 -24.74
CA LEU A 85 -4.96 19.47 -24.86
C LEU A 85 -4.01 20.63 -24.53
N ILE A 86 -3.15 20.50 -23.53
CA ILE A 86 -2.19 21.53 -23.14
C ILE A 86 -1.03 21.61 -24.14
N ASN A 87 -0.50 20.50 -24.58
CA ASN A 87 0.58 20.47 -25.55
C ASN A 87 0.30 19.54 -26.73
N ARG A 88 -0.14 20.13 -27.83
CA ARG A 88 -0.36 19.41 -29.10
C ARG A 88 0.91 19.07 -29.86
N ASN A 89 2.06 19.66 -29.47
CA ASN A 89 3.34 19.40 -30.13
C ASN A 89 3.86 18.01 -29.71
N THR A 90 4.00 17.11 -30.69
CA THR A 90 4.46 15.74 -30.46
C THR A 90 5.85 15.62 -29.83
N LYS A 91 6.73 16.63 -30.02
CA LYS A 91 8.10 16.59 -29.51
C LYS A 91 8.20 16.59 -28.00
N PHE A 92 7.31 17.33 -27.30
CA PHE A 92 7.33 17.47 -25.86
C PHE A 92 6.08 16.88 -25.17
N SER A 93 5.09 16.44 -25.95
CA SER A 93 3.82 15.98 -25.36
C SER A 93 3.99 14.77 -24.45
N ILE A 94 5.05 13.97 -24.65
CA ILE A 94 5.39 12.83 -23.79
C ILE A 94 5.70 13.24 -22.33
N LEU A 95 6.38 14.38 -22.14
CA LEU A 95 6.67 14.90 -20.80
C LEU A 95 5.38 15.34 -20.09
N TYR A 96 4.46 15.96 -20.83
CA TYR A 96 3.14 16.31 -20.29
C TYR A 96 2.34 15.07 -19.94
N ILE A 97 2.40 14.00 -20.73
CA ILE A 97 1.75 12.73 -20.41
C ILE A 97 2.27 12.17 -19.07
N ILE A 98 3.60 12.19 -18.84
CA ILE A 98 4.19 11.74 -17.58
C ILE A 98 3.67 12.56 -16.39
N VAL A 99 3.69 13.89 -16.52
CA VAL A 99 3.25 14.82 -15.46
C VAL A 99 1.77 14.64 -15.17
N PHE A 100 0.93 14.65 -16.21
CA PHE A 100 -0.52 14.49 -16.04
C PHE A 100 -0.89 13.11 -15.51
N LEU A 101 -0.24 12.05 -15.95
CA LEU A 101 -0.49 10.71 -15.42
C LEU A 101 -0.14 10.65 -13.93
N SER A 102 0.98 11.25 -13.51
CA SER A 102 1.35 11.32 -12.10
C SER A 102 0.37 12.17 -11.28
N LEU A 103 -0.12 13.28 -11.84
CA LEU A 103 -1.15 14.11 -11.22
C LEU A 103 -2.47 13.35 -11.07
N PHE A 104 -2.90 12.62 -12.10
CA PHE A 104 -4.13 11.84 -12.06
C PHE A 104 -4.03 10.62 -11.13
N GLU A 105 -2.85 10.06 -10.92
CA GLU A 105 -2.61 9.08 -9.84
C GLU A 105 -2.81 9.71 -8.46
N TYR A 106 -2.35 10.95 -8.25
CA TYR A 106 -2.62 11.69 -7.03
C TYR A 106 -4.13 11.97 -6.87
N LEU A 107 -4.80 12.42 -7.92
CA LEU A 107 -6.25 12.66 -7.90
C LEU A 107 -7.03 11.37 -7.60
N ARG A 108 -6.67 10.25 -8.23
CA ARG A 108 -7.28 8.93 -7.98
C ARG A 108 -7.15 8.49 -6.52
N ALA A 109 -6.04 8.85 -5.88
CA ALA A 109 -5.79 8.52 -4.48
C ALA A 109 -6.61 9.36 -3.49
N HIS A 110 -7.15 10.52 -3.90
CA HIS A 110 -7.83 11.47 -3.00
C HIS A 110 -9.27 11.77 -3.39
N LEU A 111 -9.65 11.63 -4.66
CA LEU A 111 -11.03 11.86 -5.10
C LEU A 111 -11.95 10.70 -4.70
N PHE A 112 -13.23 11.03 -4.49
CA PHE A 112 -14.26 10.13 -3.98
C PHE A 112 -13.84 9.58 -2.60
N THR A 113 -13.67 8.28 -2.42
CA THR A 113 -13.12 7.69 -1.19
C THR A 113 -11.60 7.53 -1.23
N GLY A 114 -10.99 7.74 -2.42
CA GLY A 114 -9.59 7.50 -2.70
C GLY A 114 -9.23 6.01 -2.87
N PHE A 115 -8.46 5.71 -3.92
CA PHE A 115 -7.98 4.34 -4.15
C PHE A 115 -6.51 4.37 -4.62
N PRO A 116 -5.54 4.47 -3.69
CA PRO A 116 -4.12 4.67 -4.01
C PRO A 116 -3.36 3.40 -4.44
N TRP A 117 -4.03 2.25 -4.54
CA TRP A 117 -3.36 1.00 -4.83
C TRP A 117 -2.84 0.92 -6.26
N LEU A 118 -1.74 0.18 -6.46
CA LEU A 118 -1.09 -0.06 -7.75
C LEU A 118 -0.62 1.22 -8.47
N MET A 119 -0.13 2.22 -7.73
CA MET A 119 0.60 3.31 -8.37
C MET A 119 1.85 2.75 -9.09
N PRO A 120 2.22 3.27 -10.26
CA PRO A 120 3.44 2.84 -10.96
C PRO A 120 4.69 2.89 -10.09
N SER A 121 4.81 3.86 -9.18
CA SER A 121 5.91 3.98 -8.22
C SER A 121 6.08 2.76 -7.31
N MET A 122 5.01 2.00 -7.04
CA MET A 122 5.09 0.80 -6.18
C MET A 122 5.99 -0.29 -6.74
N ILE A 123 6.37 -0.23 -8.01
CA ILE A 123 7.40 -1.08 -8.61
C ILE A 123 8.73 -0.97 -7.82
N PHE A 124 9.06 0.22 -7.31
CA PHE A 124 10.27 0.43 -6.51
C PHE A 124 10.21 -0.22 -5.13
N ALA A 125 9.03 -0.49 -4.59
CA ALA A 125 8.87 -1.13 -3.28
C ALA A 125 9.42 -2.57 -3.23
N SER A 126 9.62 -3.22 -4.37
CA SER A 126 10.16 -4.58 -4.45
C SER A 126 11.69 -4.66 -4.22
N ASN A 127 12.39 -3.53 -4.19
CA ASN A 127 13.84 -3.48 -4.04
C ASN A 127 14.25 -2.50 -2.93
N VAL A 128 15.09 -2.96 -2.01
CA VAL A 128 15.51 -2.20 -0.80
C VAL A 128 16.27 -0.92 -1.11
N TYR A 129 16.94 -0.83 -2.26
CA TYR A 129 17.66 0.37 -2.67
C TYR A 129 16.70 1.36 -3.36
N LEU A 130 15.83 0.87 -4.23
CA LEU A 130 14.88 1.70 -4.98
C LEU A 130 13.82 2.31 -4.06
N ILE A 131 13.36 1.57 -3.04
CA ILE A 131 12.38 2.08 -2.08
C ILE A 131 12.88 3.29 -1.30
N GLN A 132 14.22 3.47 -1.18
CA GLN A 132 14.79 4.64 -0.50
C GLN A 132 14.42 5.97 -1.17
N VAL A 133 14.12 5.97 -2.46
CA VAL A 133 13.67 7.17 -3.20
C VAL A 133 12.41 7.77 -2.57
N PHE A 134 11.51 6.93 -2.04
CA PHE A 134 10.28 7.39 -1.37
C PHE A 134 10.56 8.28 -0.17
N SER A 135 11.69 8.07 0.52
CA SER A 135 12.07 8.88 1.68
C SER A 135 12.50 10.31 1.33
N PHE A 136 12.87 10.56 0.07
CA PHE A 136 13.28 11.89 -0.40
C PHE A 136 12.11 12.67 -1.01
N ILE A 137 11.31 12.03 -1.84
CA ILE A 137 10.29 12.72 -2.66
C ILE A 137 8.88 12.16 -2.50
N GLY A 138 8.70 11.13 -1.69
CA GLY A 138 7.42 10.45 -1.48
C GLY A 138 7.00 9.54 -2.65
N SER A 139 5.92 8.78 -2.44
CA SER A 139 5.46 7.79 -3.42
C SER A 139 4.84 8.41 -4.68
N PHE A 140 4.10 9.51 -4.53
CA PHE A 140 3.45 10.17 -5.67
C PHE A 140 4.45 10.81 -6.64
N SER A 141 5.46 11.52 -6.12
CA SER A 141 6.49 12.11 -6.98
C SER A 141 7.37 11.05 -7.65
N THR A 142 7.54 9.89 -7.00
CA THR A 142 8.27 8.75 -7.59
C THR A 142 7.56 8.19 -8.83
N ASN A 143 6.25 8.42 -9.02
CA ASN A 143 5.57 8.06 -10.26
C ASN A 143 6.22 8.73 -11.48
N ILE A 144 6.61 10.01 -11.36
CA ILE A 144 7.30 10.74 -12.43
C ILE A 144 8.60 10.01 -12.83
N ILE A 145 9.37 9.55 -11.83
CA ILE A 145 10.62 8.82 -12.06
C ILE A 145 10.36 7.51 -12.79
N VAL A 146 9.42 6.70 -12.30
CA VAL A 146 9.13 5.39 -12.88
C VAL A 146 8.60 5.52 -14.31
N LEU A 147 7.68 6.45 -14.55
CA LEU A 147 7.14 6.71 -15.88
C LEU A 147 8.23 7.25 -16.83
N THR A 148 9.10 8.12 -16.33
CA THR A 148 10.26 8.61 -17.10
C THR A 148 11.18 7.46 -17.50
N LEU A 149 11.57 6.60 -16.54
CA LEU A 149 12.40 5.42 -16.82
C LEU A 149 11.74 4.47 -17.81
N SER A 150 10.41 4.32 -17.73
CA SER A 150 9.65 3.48 -18.67
C SER A 150 9.74 3.97 -20.12
N ILE A 151 9.75 5.28 -20.34
CA ILE A 151 9.72 5.91 -21.67
C ILE A 151 11.11 6.12 -22.24
N LEU A 152 12.13 6.27 -21.43
CA LEU A 152 13.49 6.59 -21.85
C LEU A 152 14.03 5.69 -22.97
N PRO A 153 13.88 4.35 -22.95
CA PRO A 153 14.34 3.50 -24.04
C PRO A 153 13.72 3.89 -25.39
N PHE A 154 12.43 4.22 -25.39
CA PHE A 154 11.71 4.59 -26.61
C PHE A 154 12.09 5.98 -27.15
N ILE A 155 12.42 6.93 -26.26
CA ILE A 155 12.99 8.23 -26.64
C ILE A 155 14.38 8.03 -27.25
N PHE A 156 15.23 7.22 -26.65
CA PHE A 156 16.59 6.98 -27.06
C PHE A 156 16.66 6.37 -28.49
N PHE A 157 15.81 5.39 -28.77
CA PHE A 157 15.72 4.75 -30.08
C PHE A 157 14.85 5.52 -31.09
N SER A 158 14.25 6.66 -30.70
CA SER A 158 13.48 7.51 -31.62
C SER A 158 14.37 8.36 -32.52
N ASN A 159 13.79 8.90 -33.62
CA ASN A 159 14.44 9.85 -34.51
C ASN A 159 14.42 11.31 -34.00
N PHE A 160 14.18 11.50 -32.70
CA PHE A 160 14.14 12.83 -32.10
C PHE A 160 15.54 13.47 -32.05
N LYS A 161 15.74 14.64 -32.72
CA LYS A 161 17.06 15.27 -32.87
C LYS A 161 17.77 15.57 -31.54
N ALA A 162 17.02 15.94 -30.47
CA ALA A 162 17.60 16.28 -29.19
C ALA A 162 17.53 15.09 -28.14
N LYS A 163 17.31 13.87 -28.62
CA LYS A 163 17.07 12.69 -27.72
C LYS A 163 18.19 12.48 -26.70
N ASN A 164 19.45 12.62 -27.09
CA ASN A 164 20.59 12.40 -26.20
C ASN A 164 20.60 13.45 -25.07
N VAL A 165 20.38 14.72 -25.40
CA VAL A 165 20.34 15.81 -24.40
C VAL A 165 19.16 15.65 -23.46
N VAL A 166 17.96 15.38 -24.01
CA VAL A 166 16.74 15.15 -23.20
C VAL A 166 16.91 13.92 -22.30
N SER A 167 17.45 12.83 -22.83
CA SER A 167 17.71 11.63 -22.03
C SER A 167 18.70 11.89 -20.89
N LEU A 168 19.77 12.64 -21.14
CA LEU A 168 20.75 13.00 -20.10
C LEU A 168 20.13 13.90 -19.03
N ILE A 169 19.37 14.93 -19.41
CA ILE A 169 18.69 15.83 -18.46
C ILE A 169 17.73 15.06 -17.56
N LEU A 170 17.06 14.04 -18.08
CA LEU A 170 16.13 13.21 -17.31
C LEU A 170 16.86 12.17 -16.44
N LEU A 171 17.93 11.56 -16.95
CA LEU A 171 18.66 10.50 -16.25
C LEU A 171 19.53 11.00 -15.10
N ILE A 172 20.16 12.16 -15.22
CA ILE A 172 21.09 12.65 -14.19
C ILE A 172 20.40 12.82 -12.82
N PRO A 173 19.25 13.54 -12.69
CA PRO A 173 18.57 13.67 -11.41
C PRO A 173 18.11 12.31 -10.84
N ILE A 174 17.67 11.41 -11.72
CA ILE A 174 17.25 10.06 -11.31
C ILE A 174 18.44 9.27 -10.78
N ALA A 175 19.57 9.30 -11.47
CA ALA A 175 20.79 8.63 -11.03
C ALA A 175 21.29 9.16 -9.68
N ILE A 176 21.24 10.49 -9.48
CA ILE A 176 21.59 11.12 -8.20
C ILE A 176 20.66 10.62 -7.09
N LEU A 177 19.35 10.61 -7.30
CA LEU A 177 18.39 10.12 -6.30
C LEU A 177 18.60 8.64 -5.96
N LEU A 178 18.86 7.80 -6.96
CA LEU A 178 19.14 6.39 -6.76
C LEU A 178 20.45 6.18 -5.99
N PHE A 179 21.49 6.94 -6.35
CA PHE A 179 22.77 6.91 -5.65
C PHE A 179 22.63 7.35 -4.18
N CYS A 180 21.92 8.45 -3.92
CA CYS A 180 21.60 8.89 -2.55
C CYS A 180 20.82 7.81 -1.78
N GLY A 181 19.92 7.10 -2.45
CA GLY A 181 19.18 5.96 -1.88
C GLY A 181 20.10 4.82 -1.45
N ILE A 182 21.05 4.46 -2.30
CA ILE A 182 22.06 3.43 -1.98
C ILE A 182 22.92 3.85 -0.79
N LEU A 183 23.43 5.08 -0.78
CA LEU A 183 24.22 5.63 0.33
C LEU A 183 23.42 5.62 1.64
N ARG A 184 22.14 6.04 1.58
CA ARG A 184 21.25 6.03 2.75
C ARG A 184 21.09 4.62 3.32
N TYR A 185 20.84 3.63 2.47
CA TYR A 185 20.68 2.23 2.91
C TYR A 185 21.97 1.65 3.47
N SER A 186 23.10 1.98 2.86
CA SER A 186 24.42 1.49 3.30
C SER A 186 24.85 2.12 4.63
N ASN A 187 24.39 3.31 4.95
CA ASN A 187 24.77 4.06 6.13
C ASN A 187 23.89 3.66 7.34
N LYS A 188 24.23 2.54 7.99
CA LYS A 188 23.50 1.96 9.13
C LYS A 188 23.52 2.81 10.42
N SER A 189 24.23 3.95 10.44
CA SER A 189 24.39 4.79 11.62
C SER A 189 23.07 5.43 12.12
N PHE A 190 21.99 5.38 11.33
CA PHE A 190 20.67 5.88 11.72
C PHE A 190 19.88 4.92 12.62
N LEU A 191 20.29 3.65 12.73
CA LEU A 191 19.66 2.68 13.61
C LEU A 191 20.26 2.79 15.02
N LYS A 192 19.74 3.70 15.84
CA LYS A 192 20.02 3.66 17.27
C LYS A 192 19.27 2.46 17.86
N ASN A 193 20.03 1.52 18.45
CA ASN A 193 19.41 0.48 19.27
C ASN A 193 18.73 1.14 20.45
N THR A 194 17.42 1.06 20.48
CA THR A 194 16.62 1.47 21.64
C THR A 194 16.60 0.34 22.66
N GLU A 195 16.46 0.69 23.95
CA GLU A 195 16.25 -0.33 25.00
C GLU A 195 14.84 -0.92 24.97
N GLN A 196 13.99 -0.43 24.07
CA GLN A 196 12.63 -0.94 23.89
C GLN A 196 12.60 -2.12 22.91
N LEU A 197 11.93 -3.17 23.31
CA LEU A 197 11.64 -4.32 22.46
C LEU A 197 10.20 -4.28 21.98
N VAL A 198 10.02 -4.30 20.66
CA VAL A 198 8.70 -4.41 20.04
C VAL A 198 8.47 -5.83 19.53
N THR A 199 7.39 -6.47 19.98
CA THR A 199 6.95 -7.78 19.49
C THR A 199 5.67 -7.61 18.69
N ILE A 200 5.74 -7.83 17.38
CA ILE A 200 4.56 -7.82 16.51
C ILE A 200 4.06 -9.26 16.40
N VAL A 201 2.80 -9.48 16.77
CA VAL A 201 2.17 -10.81 16.78
C VAL A 201 1.31 -10.96 15.53
N GLN A 202 1.64 -11.96 14.70
CA GLN A 202 0.88 -12.29 13.50
C GLN A 202 0.31 -13.72 13.61
N PRO A 203 -0.96 -13.89 14.02
CA PRO A 203 -1.56 -15.20 14.26
C PRO A 203 -1.92 -15.94 12.96
N ASN A 204 -1.94 -15.27 11.82
CA ASN A 204 -2.25 -15.82 10.49
C ASN A 204 -3.57 -16.61 10.44
N ILE A 205 -4.61 -16.08 11.10
CA ILE A 205 -5.94 -16.69 11.13
C ILE A 205 -6.62 -16.49 9.77
N LYS A 206 -7.07 -17.59 9.16
CA LYS A 206 -7.82 -17.52 7.89
C LYS A 206 -9.10 -16.70 8.10
N GLN A 207 -9.40 -15.75 7.21
CA GLN A 207 -10.54 -14.84 7.33
C GLN A 207 -11.88 -15.57 7.55
N LYS A 208 -12.11 -16.66 6.82
CA LYS A 208 -13.31 -17.50 6.97
C LYS A 208 -13.50 -18.12 8.37
N ASN A 209 -12.42 -18.27 9.15
CA ASN A 209 -12.46 -18.87 10.48
C ASN A 209 -12.47 -17.80 11.58
N LYS A 210 -12.20 -16.55 11.25
CA LYS A 210 -11.97 -15.46 12.21
C LYS A 210 -13.19 -15.17 13.08
N TRP A 211 -14.38 -15.25 12.51
CA TRP A 211 -15.64 -14.88 13.17
C TRP A 211 -16.46 -16.09 13.66
N ILE A 212 -15.87 -17.30 13.65
CA ILE A 212 -16.52 -18.50 14.14
C ILE A 212 -16.35 -18.56 15.67
N LEU A 213 -17.43 -18.35 16.42
CA LEU A 213 -17.44 -18.34 17.90
C LEU A 213 -16.73 -19.55 18.51
N LYS A 214 -16.92 -20.74 17.94
CA LYS A 214 -16.28 -21.98 18.38
C LYS A 214 -14.75 -21.90 18.37
N ASN A 215 -14.15 -21.11 17.49
CA ASN A 215 -12.69 -20.98 17.35
C ASN A 215 -12.11 -19.85 18.19
N ARG A 216 -12.94 -19.05 18.87
CA ARG A 216 -12.55 -17.86 19.62
C ARG A 216 -11.45 -18.15 20.65
N GLU A 217 -11.65 -19.18 21.46
CA GLU A 217 -10.68 -19.55 22.50
C GLU A 217 -9.36 -20.04 21.91
N GLN A 218 -9.41 -20.83 20.85
CA GLN A 218 -8.21 -21.28 20.13
C GLN A 218 -7.43 -20.11 19.53
N HIS A 219 -8.13 -19.15 18.91
CA HIS A 219 -7.50 -17.96 18.35
C HIS A 219 -6.83 -17.11 19.43
N LEU A 220 -7.49 -16.94 20.57
CA LEU A 220 -6.96 -16.20 21.71
C LEU A 220 -5.71 -16.88 22.29
N ASN A 221 -5.77 -18.20 22.52
CA ASN A 221 -4.62 -18.96 23.01
C ASN A 221 -3.42 -18.87 22.08
N ASN A 222 -3.64 -18.94 20.76
CA ASN A 222 -2.58 -18.75 19.76
C ASN A 222 -1.92 -17.35 19.85
N LEU A 223 -2.73 -16.30 20.03
CA LEU A 223 -2.21 -14.93 20.23
C LEU A 223 -1.36 -14.83 21.51
N ILE A 224 -1.82 -15.45 22.61
CA ILE A 224 -1.10 -15.48 23.89
C ILE A 224 0.23 -16.25 23.72
N GLU A 225 0.20 -17.43 23.13
CA GLU A 225 1.40 -18.26 22.92
C GLU A 225 2.46 -17.53 22.07
N LEU A 226 2.04 -16.93 20.95
CA LEU A 226 2.93 -16.13 20.12
C LEU A 226 3.50 -14.94 20.87
N SER A 227 2.73 -14.32 21.76
CA SER A 227 3.17 -13.18 22.57
C SER A 227 4.25 -13.56 23.59
N ILE A 228 4.23 -14.78 24.10
CA ILE A 228 5.16 -15.24 25.15
C ILE A 228 6.36 -16.05 24.61
N LYS A 229 6.28 -16.52 23.36
CA LYS A 229 7.25 -17.45 22.74
C LYS A 229 8.72 -17.05 22.93
N TYR A 230 9.03 -15.76 22.88
CA TYR A 230 10.39 -15.23 23.00
C TYR A 230 10.63 -14.48 24.31
N ARG A 231 9.79 -14.69 25.34
CA ARG A 231 9.88 -13.94 26.60
C ARG A 231 11.18 -14.19 27.38
N ASN A 232 11.67 -15.39 27.37
CA ASN A 232 12.81 -15.81 28.21
C ASN A 232 14.17 -15.27 27.73
N SER A 233 14.28 -14.80 26.50
CA SER A 233 15.51 -14.22 25.94
C SER A 233 15.70 -12.73 26.26
N LEU A 234 14.82 -12.13 27.08
CA LEU A 234 14.69 -10.69 27.16
C LEU A 234 14.68 -10.17 28.59
N ASN A 235 15.85 -10.17 29.22
CA ASN A 235 16.03 -9.66 30.57
C ASN A 235 15.71 -8.15 30.64
N ASN A 236 14.73 -7.78 31.49
CA ASN A 236 14.43 -6.42 32.02
C ASN A 236 14.25 -5.25 31.03
N LYS A 237 14.09 -5.49 29.74
CA LYS A 237 13.81 -4.41 28.79
C LYS A 237 12.33 -4.02 28.76
N ASN A 238 12.05 -2.75 28.52
CA ASN A 238 10.70 -2.28 28.23
C ASN A 238 10.18 -3.00 26.98
N ARG A 239 9.01 -3.63 27.08
CA ARG A 239 8.44 -4.42 25.99
C ARG A 239 7.09 -3.89 25.56
N ILE A 240 6.91 -3.72 24.27
CA ILE A 240 5.62 -3.43 23.64
C ILE A 240 5.21 -4.63 22.81
N ILE A 241 4.04 -5.18 23.08
CA ILE A 241 3.47 -6.28 22.30
C ILE A 241 2.31 -5.72 21.49
N ILE A 242 2.29 -5.96 20.19
CA ILE A 242 1.27 -5.43 19.29
C ILE A 242 0.52 -6.59 18.64
N TRP A 243 -0.79 -6.65 18.88
CA TRP A 243 -1.73 -7.53 18.21
C TRP A 243 -2.38 -6.84 17.02
N PRO A 244 -2.81 -7.58 15.99
CA PRO A 244 -3.40 -6.99 14.78
C PRO A 244 -4.78 -6.34 15.04
N GLU A 245 -5.28 -5.65 14.02
CA GLU A 245 -6.64 -5.09 13.98
C GLU A 245 -7.69 -6.19 14.19
N THR A 246 -8.68 -5.93 15.04
CA THR A 246 -9.73 -6.91 15.41
C THR A 246 -9.13 -8.28 15.70
N SER A 247 -8.14 -8.31 16.59
CA SER A 247 -7.29 -9.48 16.84
C SER A 247 -8.03 -10.67 17.42
N PHE A 248 -9.12 -10.42 18.14
CA PHE A 248 -10.03 -11.48 18.63
C PHE A 248 -11.48 -10.97 18.64
N GLU A 249 -12.40 -11.90 18.70
CA GLU A 249 -13.82 -11.62 18.80
C GLU A 249 -14.20 -11.26 20.23
N GLY A 250 -14.57 -10.02 20.46
CA GLY A 250 -14.97 -9.50 21.76
C GLY A 250 -15.17 -8.00 21.73
N SER A 251 -15.87 -7.47 22.73
CA SER A 251 -16.18 -6.05 22.85
C SER A 251 -15.95 -5.53 24.26
N ILE A 252 -15.33 -4.37 24.39
CA ILE A 252 -15.30 -3.63 25.65
C ILE A 252 -16.59 -2.79 25.76
N PRO A 253 -17.24 -2.69 26.94
CA PRO A 253 -16.74 -3.12 28.28
C PRO A 253 -17.05 -4.55 28.67
N LYS A 254 -17.77 -5.33 27.88
CA LYS A 254 -18.23 -6.68 28.23
C LYS A 254 -17.08 -7.63 28.58
N GLU A 255 -15.90 -7.42 28.01
CA GLU A 255 -14.75 -8.32 28.09
C GLU A 255 -13.65 -7.87 29.08
N LYS A 256 -13.97 -7.00 30.05
CA LYS A 256 -12.96 -6.52 31.03
C LYS A 256 -12.25 -7.64 31.79
N LYS A 257 -13.00 -8.66 32.23
CA LYS A 257 -12.42 -9.84 32.88
C LYS A 257 -11.45 -10.60 31.96
N LEU A 258 -11.80 -10.72 30.69
CA LEU A 258 -10.94 -11.38 29.71
C LEU A 258 -9.65 -10.60 29.48
N LEU A 259 -9.71 -9.27 29.42
CA LEU A 259 -8.52 -8.44 29.29
C LEU A 259 -7.59 -8.56 30.49
N SER A 260 -8.12 -8.62 31.71
CA SER A 260 -7.29 -8.86 32.90
C SER A 260 -6.62 -10.24 32.88
N ASN A 261 -7.33 -11.28 32.44
CA ASN A 261 -6.76 -12.63 32.30
C ASN A 261 -5.68 -12.70 31.20
N ILE A 262 -5.88 -12.00 30.09
CA ILE A 262 -4.89 -11.90 29.01
C ILE A 262 -3.62 -11.21 29.52
N SER A 263 -3.79 -10.10 30.22
CA SER A 263 -2.65 -9.33 30.72
C SER A 263 -1.89 -10.11 31.80
N GLU A 264 -2.56 -10.84 32.69
CA GLU A 264 -1.91 -11.69 33.66
C GLU A 264 -1.01 -12.77 33.03
N LYS A 265 -1.45 -13.36 31.91
CA LYS A 265 -0.66 -14.36 31.17
C LYS A 265 0.52 -13.75 30.43
N ILE A 266 0.34 -12.56 29.81
CA ILE A 266 1.31 -11.92 28.91
C ILE A 266 2.22 -10.95 29.65
N LEU A 267 1.68 -10.15 30.59
CA LEU A 267 2.28 -8.94 31.14
C LEU A 267 2.91 -9.16 32.54
N LYS A 268 3.46 -10.34 32.81
CA LYS A 268 4.11 -10.64 34.11
C LYS A 268 5.23 -9.67 34.50
N ASN A 269 5.82 -8.96 33.56
CA ASN A 269 6.83 -7.95 33.78
C ASN A 269 6.22 -6.55 33.85
N LYS A 270 6.55 -5.78 34.88
CA LYS A 270 6.02 -4.42 35.14
C LYS A 270 6.21 -3.43 33.96
N ASN A 271 7.19 -3.66 33.08
CA ASN A 271 7.54 -2.78 31.96
C ASN A 271 7.02 -3.28 30.61
N THR A 272 5.90 -4.03 30.61
CA THR A 272 5.31 -4.53 29.36
C THR A 272 3.98 -3.84 29.10
N THR A 273 3.78 -3.36 27.88
CA THR A 273 2.51 -2.80 27.39
C THR A 273 1.97 -3.70 26.29
N LEU A 274 0.69 -4.05 26.34
CA LEU A 274 0.00 -4.75 25.25
C LEU A 274 -0.90 -3.76 24.51
N ILE A 275 -0.70 -3.71 23.19
CA ILE A 275 -1.51 -2.93 22.26
C ILE A 275 -2.31 -3.91 21.42
N LEU A 276 -3.63 -3.80 21.43
CA LEU A 276 -4.49 -4.74 20.70
C LEU A 276 -5.63 -4.04 19.98
N GLY A 277 -5.92 -4.50 18.76
CA GLY A 277 -7.10 -4.10 18.01
C GLY A 277 -8.31 -4.93 18.41
N LEU A 278 -9.43 -4.28 18.71
CA LEU A 278 -10.69 -4.93 19.03
C LEU A 278 -11.89 -4.03 18.73
N LEU A 279 -13.09 -4.60 18.83
CA LEU A 279 -14.33 -3.84 18.76
C LEU A 279 -14.66 -3.25 20.14
N ARG A 280 -15.11 -2.00 20.17
CA ARG A 280 -15.58 -1.32 21.38
C ARG A 280 -17.01 -0.83 21.17
N THR A 281 -17.86 -1.07 22.14
CA THR A 281 -19.22 -0.52 22.18
C THR A 281 -19.28 0.64 23.16
N TYR A 282 -19.73 1.79 22.68
CA TYR A 282 -19.94 3.00 23.47
C TYR A 282 -21.17 3.74 22.95
N GLU A 283 -22.10 4.13 23.82
CA GLU A 283 -23.36 4.80 23.46
C GLU A 283 -24.11 4.11 22.30
N ASN A 284 -24.25 2.79 22.36
CA ASN A 284 -24.88 1.96 21.32
C ASN A 284 -24.21 2.00 19.93
N LYS A 285 -22.99 2.58 19.82
CA LYS A 285 -22.19 2.56 18.61
C LYS A 285 -21.03 1.59 18.74
N VAL A 286 -20.65 0.95 17.65
CA VAL A 286 -19.51 0.04 17.58
C VAL A 286 -18.34 0.75 16.93
N PHE A 287 -17.20 0.76 17.60
CA PHE A 287 -15.95 1.35 17.12
C PHE A 287 -14.92 0.26 16.87
N ASN A 288 -14.14 0.43 15.82
CA ASN A 288 -12.92 -0.35 15.63
C ASN A 288 -11.79 0.40 16.33
N SER A 289 -11.30 -0.19 17.44
CA SER A 289 -10.45 0.52 18.38
C SER A 289 -9.11 -0.17 18.58
N LEU A 290 -8.10 0.64 18.84
CA LEU A 290 -6.81 0.22 19.35
C LEU A 290 -6.77 0.52 20.85
N VAL A 291 -6.49 -0.49 21.66
CA VAL A 291 -6.51 -0.39 23.12
C VAL A 291 -5.12 -0.70 23.67
N PHE A 292 -4.69 0.10 24.63
CA PHE A 292 -3.42 -0.03 25.31
C PHE A 292 -3.67 -0.55 26.72
N LEU A 293 -3.05 -1.68 27.07
CA LEU A 293 -3.11 -2.28 28.41
C LEU A 293 -1.75 -2.18 29.10
N ASN A 294 -1.77 -1.75 30.37
CA ASN A 294 -0.58 -1.81 31.21
C ASN A 294 -0.35 -3.22 31.77
N SER A 295 0.72 -3.40 32.55
CA SER A 295 1.07 -4.66 33.17
C SER A 295 0.03 -5.21 34.18
N LYS A 296 -0.91 -4.39 34.64
CA LYS A 296 -2.02 -4.79 35.53
C LYS A 296 -3.29 -5.17 34.76
N GLY A 297 -3.30 -4.96 33.43
CA GLY A 297 -4.49 -5.16 32.60
C GLY A 297 -5.44 -3.96 32.57
N ASP A 298 -5.02 -2.81 33.13
CA ASP A 298 -5.82 -1.60 33.05
C ASP A 298 -5.66 -0.97 31.66
N ILE A 299 -6.76 -0.44 31.15
CA ILE A 299 -6.77 0.33 29.92
C ILE A 299 -6.18 1.69 30.18
N ILE A 300 -5.01 1.98 29.60
CA ILE A 300 -4.31 3.27 29.76
C ILE A 300 -4.60 4.24 28.62
N HIS A 301 -4.97 3.72 27.44
CA HIS A 301 -5.34 4.55 26.31
C HIS A 301 -6.25 3.80 25.33
N ILE A 302 -7.14 4.53 24.65
CA ILE A 302 -8.01 4.02 23.58
C ILE A 302 -7.92 4.97 22.41
N TYR A 303 -7.74 4.42 21.20
CA TYR A 303 -7.86 5.13 19.93
C TYR A 303 -8.94 4.49 19.08
N ASP A 304 -9.92 5.27 18.66
CA ASP A 304 -10.98 4.80 17.77
C ASP A 304 -10.66 5.18 16.32
N LYS A 305 -10.80 4.22 15.40
CA LYS A 305 -10.57 4.45 13.96
C LYS A 305 -11.53 5.52 13.43
N THR A 306 -10.98 6.61 12.91
CA THR A 306 -11.77 7.79 12.49
C THR A 306 -12.43 7.62 11.13
N LYS A 307 -11.80 6.86 10.21
CA LYS A 307 -12.35 6.54 8.88
C LYS A 307 -12.49 5.03 8.74
N LEU A 308 -13.70 4.57 8.60
CA LEU A 308 -14.00 3.18 8.23
C LEU A 308 -13.97 3.07 6.71
N VAL A 309 -13.38 2.00 6.21
CA VAL A 309 -13.32 1.68 4.78
C VAL A 309 -14.47 0.76 4.44
#